data_23ec4b46807df8c53f0b9cb711b0772b
#
_entry.id   23ec4b46807df8c53f0b9cb711b0772b
#
_cell.length_a   1.000
_cell.length_b   1.000
_cell.length_c   1.000
_cell.angle_alpha   90.00
_cell.angle_beta   90.00
_cell.angle_gamma   90.00
#
_symmetry.space_group_name_H-M   'P 1'
#
loop_
_entity.id
_entity.type
_entity.pdbx_description
1 polymer ?
#
loop_
_entity_poly.entity_id
_entity_poly.type
_entity_poly.pdbx_seq_one_letter_code
_entity_poly.pdbx_strand_id
1 'polypeptide(L)'
;GYNAGKLQRFGYMSVKSVKNTMLADKNQSFRAHEFHYWNSDCPGSDYEVIKASDNSTASAGYGSDTLYAGFPHIYFYGNENVAERFMDACMKYKKNSRQEAELIPELDKIKGINRDAVMKAKAHWNGIAKPLHGLGLMEEIITQIAGIQNTVDVHIDKRAVIVMCADNGIVEEGITQTGQDVTAVVSCNMADGISSVCRMAACSKTDVIPVNIGIAADKLADGTDVGTYKDLVNRRVMTGTRNFLKEPAMSQEQLIQAVHEGIKQVEWCSEQGYNILATGEMGIGNTTTSTALASILLNLEPEAVTGRGAGLDDSGLKRKVEVIAKAKEMYGRYADNPLKLLQSIGGLDIAGLVGVYIGGAVYGIPVVADGVIATVAALIAVKLQPEINDYIIVSHQGKEPAMKVLLDSLGKKAVIHAELALGEGTGAVMMFPLLDMALQVYRENTTFDDIQIAAYEDYGKC
;
A
#
# COMPACT_ATOMS: atom_id res chain seq x y z
N GLY A 1 -11.97 -12.31 17.11
CA GLY A 1 -12.24 -13.02 18.37
C GLY A 1 -13.44 -12.41 19.10
N TYR A 2 -14.02 -13.15 19.99
CA TYR A 2 -15.19 -12.73 20.77
C TYR A 2 -15.04 -13.15 22.25
N ASN A 3 -15.62 -12.35 23.15
CA ASN A 3 -15.65 -12.70 24.58
C ASN A 3 -16.74 -13.76 24.81
N ALA A 4 -16.35 -14.94 25.27
CA ALA A 4 -17.26 -16.05 25.51
C ALA A 4 -18.01 -15.99 26.86
N GLY A 5 -17.78 -14.96 27.68
CA GLY A 5 -18.43 -14.76 28.98
C GLY A 5 -18.03 -15.75 30.09
N LYS A 6 -17.19 -16.75 29.78
CA LYS A 6 -16.62 -17.73 30.71
C LYS A 6 -15.19 -18.07 30.33
N LEU A 7 -14.41 -18.56 31.28
CA LEU A 7 -13.05 -19.02 31.04
C LEU A 7 -13.02 -20.10 29.94
N GLN A 8 -12.29 -19.83 28.87
CA GLN A 8 -12.25 -20.70 27.69
C GLN A 8 -11.12 -21.73 27.79
N ARG A 9 -9.93 -21.26 28.14
CA ARG A 9 -8.76 -22.11 28.31
C ARG A 9 -7.93 -21.67 29.50
N PHE A 10 -7.39 -22.66 30.18
CA PHE A 10 -6.49 -22.47 31.32
C PHE A 10 -5.52 -23.65 31.41
N GLY A 11 -4.25 -23.34 31.67
CA GLY A 11 -3.25 -24.33 32.02
C GLY A 11 -1.99 -24.29 31.16
N TYR A 12 -1.08 -25.19 31.51
CA TYR A 12 0.19 -25.34 30.81
C TYR A 12 0.04 -26.22 29.58
N MET A 13 0.88 -25.96 28.57
CA MET A 13 0.88 -26.68 27.31
C MET A 13 2.27 -26.72 26.68
N SER A 14 2.44 -27.64 25.74
CA SER A 14 3.51 -27.64 24.75
C SER A 14 2.98 -27.12 23.44
N VAL A 15 3.70 -26.20 22.83
CA VAL A 15 3.38 -25.62 21.52
C VAL A 15 4.39 -26.14 20.52
N LYS A 16 3.91 -26.89 19.51
CA LYS A 16 4.73 -27.47 18.45
C LYS A 16 4.54 -26.67 17.17
N SER A 17 5.62 -26.26 16.55
CA SER A 17 5.58 -25.54 15.27
C SER A 17 5.31 -26.49 14.09
N VAL A 18 4.35 -26.16 13.24
CA VAL A 18 3.97 -26.96 12.05
C VAL A 18 4.86 -26.60 10.84
N LYS A 19 5.45 -25.41 10.88
CA LYS A 19 6.39 -24.89 9.87
C LYS A 19 7.54 -24.14 10.55
N ASN A 20 8.53 -23.69 9.78
CA ASN A 20 9.56 -22.80 10.32
C ASN A 20 8.95 -21.43 10.62
N THR A 21 9.28 -20.89 11.80
CA THR A 21 8.82 -19.57 12.28
C THR A 21 9.95 -18.88 13.04
N MET A 22 9.76 -17.61 13.39
CA MET A 22 10.72 -16.88 14.21
C MET A 22 10.95 -17.50 15.60
N LEU A 23 9.99 -18.29 16.09
CA LEU A 23 10.09 -18.89 17.44
C LEU A 23 10.66 -20.30 17.43
N ALA A 24 10.42 -21.09 16.38
CA ALA A 24 10.81 -22.50 16.33
C ALA A 24 10.88 -23.01 14.89
N ASP A 25 11.75 -23.99 14.63
CA ASP A 25 11.73 -24.74 13.40
C ASP A 25 10.57 -25.74 13.37
N LYS A 26 10.23 -26.20 12.16
CA LYS A 26 9.21 -27.23 11.98
C LYS A 26 9.44 -28.42 12.88
N ASN A 27 8.40 -28.85 13.60
CA ASN A 27 8.38 -29.94 14.57
C ASN A 27 9.12 -29.67 15.91
N GLN A 28 9.73 -28.52 16.09
CA GLN A 28 10.21 -28.12 17.41
C GLN A 28 9.07 -27.69 18.32
N SER A 29 9.23 -27.90 19.62
CA SER A 29 8.23 -27.55 20.62
C SER A 29 8.82 -26.67 21.72
N PHE A 30 7.98 -25.78 22.25
CA PHE A 30 8.29 -24.94 23.40
C PHE A 30 7.13 -24.92 24.39
N ARG A 31 7.41 -24.51 25.65
CA ARG A 31 6.42 -24.46 26.71
C ARG A 31 5.69 -23.14 26.74
N ALA A 32 4.37 -23.20 26.97
CA ALA A 32 3.51 -22.04 27.09
C ALA A 32 2.40 -22.29 28.13
N HIS A 33 1.63 -21.27 28.44
CA HIS A 33 0.39 -21.41 29.19
C HIS A 33 -0.70 -20.55 28.53
N GLU A 34 -1.96 -20.88 28.78
CA GLU A 34 -3.12 -20.07 28.38
C GLU A 34 -3.95 -19.70 29.62
N PHE A 35 -4.46 -18.46 29.59
CA PHE A 35 -5.47 -17.98 30.52
C PHE A 35 -6.28 -16.89 29.83
N HIS A 36 -7.44 -17.23 29.25
CA HIS A 36 -8.26 -16.27 28.53
C HIS A 36 -9.75 -16.60 28.52
N TYR A 37 -10.55 -15.52 28.47
CA TYR A 37 -12.01 -15.54 28.31
C TYR A 37 -12.45 -15.33 26.85
N TRP A 38 -11.53 -14.96 25.99
CA TRP A 38 -11.76 -14.73 24.57
C TRP A 38 -11.61 -16.03 23.78
N ASN A 39 -12.35 -16.10 22.67
CA ASN A 39 -12.20 -17.17 21.69
C ASN A 39 -12.06 -16.58 20.29
N SER A 40 -11.74 -17.41 19.32
CA SER A 40 -11.60 -17.00 17.92
C SER A 40 -12.19 -18.06 17.00
N ASP A 41 -12.94 -17.61 15.99
CA ASP A 41 -13.41 -18.45 14.90
C ASP A 41 -12.29 -18.85 13.95
N CYS A 42 -11.14 -18.13 14.06
CA CYS A 42 -9.94 -18.33 13.25
C CYS A 42 -8.70 -18.40 14.17
N PRO A 43 -8.51 -19.51 14.92
CA PRO A 43 -7.45 -19.63 15.93
C PRO A 43 -6.04 -19.75 15.33
N GLY A 44 -5.90 -19.88 14.00
CA GLY A 44 -4.63 -20.16 13.33
C GLY A 44 -4.32 -21.66 13.28
N SER A 45 -3.35 -22.01 12.42
CA SER A 45 -2.96 -23.41 12.17
C SER A 45 -1.45 -23.63 12.08
N ASP A 46 -0.65 -22.61 12.39
CA ASP A 46 0.81 -22.69 12.26
C ASP A 46 1.49 -23.36 13.48
N TYR A 47 0.70 -23.58 14.52
CA TYR A 47 1.13 -24.30 15.71
C TYR A 47 0.10 -25.35 16.13
N GLU A 48 0.60 -26.46 16.72
CA GLU A 48 -0.19 -27.47 17.40
C GLU A 48 0.06 -27.31 18.91
N VAL A 49 -1.00 -27.09 19.70
CA VAL A 49 -0.92 -27.03 21.16
C VAL A 49 -1.30 -28.36 21.75
N ILE A 50 -0.51 -28.84 22.70
CA ILE A 50 -0.70 -30.11 23.43
C ILE A 50 -0.85 -29.75 24.88
N LYS A 51 -2.04 -29.98 25.45
CA LYS A 51 -2.36 -29.65 26.84
C LYS A 51 -1.68 -30.60 27.82
N ALA A 52 -1.04 -30.07 28.87
CA ALA A 52 -0.30 -30.87 29.81
C ALA A 52 -1.19 -31.73 30.73
N SER A 53 -2.48 -31.37 30.91
CA SER A 53 -3.39 -32.05 31.84
C SER A 53 -3.98 -33.35 31.28
N ASP A 54 -4.24 -33.43 30.00
CA ASP A 54 -5.00 -34.52 29.34
C ASP A 54 -4.44 -34.93 27.99
N ASN A 55 -3.32 -34.35 27.55
CA ASN A 55 -2.70 -34.54 26.23
C ASN A 55 -3.63 -34.22 25.03
N SER A 56 -4.70 -33.48 25.25
CA SER A 56 -5.55 -33.04 24.15
C SER A 56 -4.79 -32.09 23.22
N THR A 57 -5.06 -32.17 21.90
CA THR A 57 -4.40 -31.36 20.90
C THR A 57 -5.38 -30.41 20.23
N ALA A 58 -4.90 -29.25 19.82
CA ALA A 58 -5.64 -28.27 19.02
C ALA A 58 -4.70 -27.45 18.14
N SER A 59 -5.19 -26.98 17.00
CA SER A 59 -4.49 -25.99 16.19
C SER A 59 -4.56 -24.63 16.84
N ALA A 60 -3.48 -23.85 16.76
CA ALA A 60 -3.41 -22.52 17.33
C ALA A 60 -2.39 -21.63 16.61
N GLY A 61 -2.64 -20.32 16.64
CA GLY A 61 -1.71 -19.27 16.28
C GLY A 61 -1.30 -19.21 14.82
N TYR A 62 -0.81 -18.04 14.48
CA TYR A 62 -0.16 -17.72 13.21
C TYR A 62 1.31 -17.43 13.47
N GLY A 63 2.19 -17.94 12.62
CA GLY A 63 3.64 -17.76 12.74
C GLY A 63 4.29 -17.55 11.38
N SER A 64 5.26 -16.63 11.34
CA SER A 64 6.18 -16.44 10.21
C SER A 64 7.58 -16.11 10.74
N ASP A 65 8.48 -15.73 9.87
CA ASP A 65 9.81 -15.23 10.26
C ASP A 65 9.76 -13.91 11.05
N THR A 66 8.61 -13.20 11.02
CA THR A 66 8.44 -11.88 11.62
C THR A 66 7.17 -11.73 12.46
N LEU A 67 6.32 -12.76 12.53
CA LEU A 67 5.06 -12.74 13.25
C LEU A 67 4.90 -13.95 14.16
N TYR A 68 4.45 -13.70 15.37
CA TYR A 68 3.75 -14.66 16.21
C TYR A 68 2.44 -14.02 16.71
N ALA A 69 1.32 -14.65 16.42
CA ALA A 69 0.01 -14.22 16.91
C ALA A 69 -0.80 -15.44 17.36
N GLY A 70 -1.20 -15.45 18.63
CA GLY A 70 -1.94 -16.56 19.22
C GLY A 70 -2.23 -16.33 20.69
N PHE A 71 -3.05 -17.20 21.28
CA PHE A 71 -3.38 -17.16 22.72
C PHE A 71 -2.31 -17.75 23.64
N PRO A 72 -1.44 -18.71 23.21
CA PRO A 72 -0.43 -19.25 24.12
C PRO A 72 0.58 -18.18 24.56
N HIS A 73 0.73 -18.01 25.86
CA HIS A 73 1.68 -17.10 26.49
C HIS A 73 3.03 -17.81 26.68
N ILE A 74 4.08 -17.25 26.09
CA ILE A 74 5.42 -17.83 26.11
C ILE A 74 6.18 -17.31 27.33
N TYR A 75 6.78 -18.23 28.08
CA TYR A 75 7.69 -17.91 29.17
C TYR A 75 9.14 -18.09 28.71
N PHE A 76 9.80 -17.01 28.35
CA PHE A 76 11.12 -17.04 27.73
C PHE A 76 12.22 -17.67 28.63
N TYR A 77 12.18 -17.45 29.93
CA TYR A 77 13.15 -18.10 30.85
C TYR A 77 13.08 -19.63 30.85
N GLY A 78 11.95 -20.21 30.51
CA GLY A 78 11.79 -21.65 30.35
C GLY A 78 12.02 -22.16 28.92
N ASN A 79 12.39 -21.27 27.99
CA ASN A 79 12.54 -21.54 26.56
C ASN A 79 13.67 -20.66 25.96
N GLU A 80 14.92 -20.88 26.43
CA GLU A 80 16.07 -20.07 26.02
C GLU A 80 16.23 -19.99 24.50
N ASN A 81 16.12 -21.12 23.78
CA ASN A 81 16.19 -21.15 22.32
C ASN A 81 15.13 -20.28 21.63
N VAL A 82 13.91 -20.19 22.21
CA VAL A 82 12.83 -19.35 21.66
C VAL A 82 13.15 -17.87 21.87
N ALA A 83 13.72 -17.52 23.02
CA ALA A 83 14.16 -16.17 23.32
C ALA A 83 15.30 -15.72 22.38
N GLU A 84 16.29 -16.59 22.17
CA GLU A 84 17.41 -16.34 21.25
C GLU A 84 16.90 -16.11 19.81
N ARG A 85 16.04 -17.00 19.30
CA ARG A 85 15.45 -16.87 17.97
C ARG A 85 14.63 -15.61 17.81
N PHE A 86 13.86 -15.23 18.82
CA PHE A 86 13.10 -13.97 18.82
C PHE A 86 14.06 -12.76 18.74
N MET A 87 15.13 -12.76 19.53
CA MET A 87 16.15 -11.71 19.49
C MET A 87 16.89 -11.66 18.15
N ASP A 88 17.20 -12.82 17.54
CA ASP A 88 17.81 -12.90 16.22
C ASP A 88 16.88 -12.34 15.13
N ALA A 89 15.59 -12.63 15.20
CA ALA A 89 14.59 -12.05 14.29
C ALA A 89 14.53 -10.53 14.43
N CYS A 90 14.54 -10.00 15.66
CA CYS A 90 14.60 -8.56 15.93
C CYS A 90 15.88 -7.92 15.40
N MET A 91 17.04 -8.57 15.59
CA MET A 91 18.32 -8.06 15.07
C MET A 91 18.37 -8.08 13.55
N LYS A 92 17.84 -9.13 12.91
CA LYS A 92 17.73 -9.24 11.46
C LYS A 92 16.85 -8.14 10.89
N TYR A 93 15.68 -7.89 11.52
CA TYR A 93 14.79 -6.79 11.15
C TYR A 93 15.51 -5.44 11.24
N LYS A 94 16.16 -5.16 12.37
CA LYS A 94 16.93 -3.93 12.59
C LYS A 94 18.07 -3.76 11.58
N LYS A 95 18.75 -4.84 11.20
CA LYS A 95 19.82 -4.80 10.19
C LYS A 95 19.26 -4.48 8.80
N ASN A 96 18.15 -5.11 8.41
CA ASN A 96 17.53 -4.84 7.11
C ASN A 96 17.02 -3.39 7.04
N SER A 97 16.33 -2.91 8.06
CA SER A 97 15.87 -1.51 8.14
C SER A 97 17.02 -0.50 8.06
N ARG A 98 18.17 -0.81 8.67
CA ARG A 98 19.36 0.05 8.55
C ARG A 98 19.93 0.07 7.14
N GLN A 99 19.99 -1.08 6.44
CA GLN A 99 20.45 -1.12 5.05
C GLN A 99 19.51 -0.36 4.11
N GLU A 100 18.22 -0.42 4.35
CA GLU A 100 17.23 0.34 3.58
C GLU A 100 17.33 1.84 3.85
N ALA A 101 17.54 2.25 5.11
CA ALA A 101 17.78 3.65 5.48
C ALA A 101 19.13 4.19 4.94
N GLU A 102 20.15 3.35 4.78
CA GLU A 102 21.40 3.73 4.12
C GLU A 102 21.19 4.00 2.61
N LEU A 103 20.27 3.29 1.96
CA LEU A 103 19.95 3.47 0.54
C LEU A 103 18.95 4.60 0.28
N ILE A 104 18.03 4.85 1.23
CA ILE A 104 16.98 5.87 1.16
C ILE A 104 16.95 6.61 2.49
N PRO A 105 17.87 7.59 2.70
CA PRO A 105 18.01 8.30 3.98
C PRO A 105 16.76 9.08 4.41
N GLU A 106 15.83 9.31 3.49
CA GLU A 106 14.55 9.96 3.74
C GLU A 106 13.67 9.15 4.70
N LEU A 107 13.81 7.81 4.74
CA LEU A 107 13.05 6.95 5.65
C LEU A 107 13.24 7.31 7.12
N ASP A 108 14.46 7.72 7.50
CA ASP A 108 14.78 8.15 8.88
C ASP A 108 14.10 9.48 9.28
N LYS A 109 13.64 10.27 8.30
CA LYS A 109 12.96 11.55 8.55
C LYS A 109 11.47 11.39 8.84
N ILE A 110 10.89 10.23 8.53
CA ILE A 110 9.46 9.96 8.63
C ILE A 110 9.06 9.82 10.09
N LYS A 111 7.96 10.49 10.46
CA LYS A 111 7.36 10.46 11.80
C LYS A 111 5.89 10.06 11.68
N GLY A 112 5.32 9.55 12.77
CA GLY A 112 3.87 9.38 12.85
C GLY A 112 3.15 10.74 12.81
N ILE A 113 1.89 10.73 12.36
CA ILE A 113 1.05 11.94 12.30
C ILE A 113 0.75 12.49 13.69
N ASN A 114 0.42 13.78 13.76
CA ASN A 114 0.13 14.45 15.04
C ASN A 114 -1.16 13.94 15.68
N ARG A 115 -1.04 13.20 16.80
CA ARG A 115 -2.17 12.61 17.52
C ARG A 115 -3.05 13.65 18.22
N ASP A 116 -2.50 14.80 18.64
CA ASP A 116 -3.29 15.89 19.23
C ASP A 116 -4.19 16.56 18.19
N ALA A 117 -3.69 16.79 16.98
CA ALA A 117 -4.51 17.30 15.88
C ALA A 117 -5.63 16.31 15.51
N VAL A 118 -5.32 15.00 15.49
CA VAL A 118 -6.34 13.94 15.30
C VAL A 118 -7.42 14.00 16.37
N MET A 119 -7.04 14.10 17.65
CA MET A 119 -8.03 14.18 18.76
C MET A 119 -8.88 15.44 18.67
N LYS A 120 -8.27 16.60 18.37
CA LYS A 120 -8.99 17.87 18.21
C LYS A 120 -9.94 17.83 17.01
N ALA A 121 -9.53 17.25 15.89
CA ALA A 121 -10.41 17.09 14.72
C ALA A 121 -11.59 16.15 15.00
N LYS A 122 -11.39 15.06 15.75
CA LYS A 122 -12.49 14.20 16.23
C LYS A 122 -13.46 14.96 17.14
N ALA A 123 -12.94 15.74 18.09
CA ALA A 123 -13.74 16.55 18.97
C ALA A 123 -14.55 17.59 18.18
N HIS A 124 -13.95 18.21 17.15
CA HIS A 124 -14.65 19.14 16.27
C HIS A 124 -15.81 18.45 15.52
N TRP A 125 -15.58 17.27 14.93
CA TRP A 125 -16.63 16.47 14.30
C TRP A 125 -17.81 16.18 15.25
N ASN A 126 -17.52 15.82 16.50
CA ASN A 126 -18.54 15.52 17.51
C ASN A 126 -19.30 16.76 17.97
N GLY A 127 -18.74 17.96 17.82
CA GLY A 127 -19.42 19.25 18.11
C GLY A 127 -20.37 19.70 17.01
N ILE A 128 -20.25 19.18 15.80
CA ILE A 128 -21.10 19.51 14.66
C ILE A 128 -22.51 18.92 14.86
N ALA A 129 -23.57 19.72 14.64
CA ALA A 129 -24.96 19.31 14.79
C ALA A 129 -25.41 18.30 13.72
N LYS A 130 -24.96 17.07 13.85
CA LYS A 130 -25.25 15.92 12.98
C LYS A 130 -25.18 14.62 13.78
N PRO A 131 -25.73 13.50 13.29
CA PRO A 131 -25.51 12.19 13.91
C PRO A 131 -24.01 11.88 14.02
N LEU A 132 -23.59 11.32 15.18
CA LEU A 132 -22.20 10.88 15.37
C LEU A 132 -21.80 9.90 14.26
N HIS A 133 -20.58 10.09 13.74
CA HIS A 133 -20.01 9.27 12.65
C HIS A 133 -20.89 9.23 11.38
N GLY A 134 -21.77 10.22 11.17
CA GLY A 134 -22.77 10.23 10.09
C GLY A 134 -22.20 10.25 8.68
N LEU A 135 -20.93 10.70 8.49
CA LEU A 135 -20.20 10.63 7.21
C LEU A 135 -19.19 9.46 7.17
N GLY A 136 -19.13 8.62 8.20
CA GLY A 136 -18.33 7.39 8.21
C GLY A 136 -16.86 7.62 7.86
N LEU A 137 -16.35 6.90 6.85
CA LEU A 137 -14.95 6.99 6.42
C LEU A 137 -14.50 8.40 6.05
N MET A 138 -15.40 9.27 5.60
CA MET A 138 -15.04 10.64 5.22
C MET A 138 -14.60 11.45 6.45
N GLU A 139 -15.22 11.24 7.61
CA GLU A 139 -14.79 11.87 8.86
C GLU A 139 -13.43 11.34 9.32
N GLU A 140 -13.20 10.04 9.16
CA GLU A 140 -11.91 9.40 9.49
C GLU A 140 -10.80 9.98 8.61
N ILE A 141 -11.04 10.16 7.30
CA ILE A 141 -10.07 10.69 6.35
C ILE A 141 -9.74 12.17 6.62
N ILE A 142 -10.75 13.03 6.82
CA ILE A 142 -10.50 14.44 7.16
C ILE A 142 -9.73 14.55 8.48
N THR A 143 -10.05 13.69 9.45
CA THR A 143 -9.32 13.60 10.72
C THR A 143 -7.87 13.14 10.53
N GLN A 144 -7.63 12.18 9.63
CA GLN A 144 -6.29 11.74 9.26
C GLN A 144 -5.50 12.90 8.62
N ILE A 145 -6.11 13.63 7.68
CA ILE A 145 -5.48 14.81 7.04
C ILE A 145 -5.13 15.87 8.08
N ALA A 146 -6.01 16.15 9.05
CA ALA A 146 -5.71 17.05 10.17
C ALA A 146 -4.44 16.63 10.94
N GLY A 147 -4.30 15.32 11.20
CA GLY A 147 -3.09 14.75 11.82
C GLY A 147 -1.83 14.89 10.96
N ILE A 148 -1.94 14.70 9.64
CA ILE A 148 -0.83 14.86 8.69
C ILE A 148 -0.39 16.32 8.62
N GLN A 149 -1.34 17.24 8.46
CA GLN A 149 -1.08 18.69 8.33
C GLN A 149 -0.80 19.37 9.67
N ASN A 150 -0.88 18.64 10.79
CA ASN A 150 -0.68 19.16 12.15
C ASN A 150 -1.61 20.36 12.49
N THR A 151 -2.84 20.34 12.01
CA THR A 151 -3.83 21.40 12.21
C THR A 151 -5.25 20.85 12.13
N VAL A 152 -6.19 21.50 12.83
CA VAL A 152 -7.64 21.25 12.66
C VAL A 152 -8.21 22.00 11.46
N ASP A 153 -7.54 23.04 11.00
CA ASP A 153 -7.88 23.77 9.78
C ASP A 153 -7.28 23.06 8.56
N VAL A 154 -8.02 22.07 8.09
CA VAL A 154 -7.60 21.17 6.99
C VAL A 154 -7.68 21.88 5.65
N HIS A 155 -6.64 21.77 4.83
CA HIS A 155 -6.55 22.33 3.48
C HIS A 155 -6.28 21.23 2.43
N ILE A 156 -7.14 21.20 1.40
CA ILE A 156 -7.02 20.28 0.25
C ILE A 156 -7.30 20.96 -1.09
N ASP A 157 -7.23 22.28 -1.11
CA ASP A 157 -7.62 23.13 -2.25
C ASP A 157 -6.58 23.15 -3.37
N LYS A 158 -5.29 23.03 -3.08
CA LYS A 158 -4.23 22.91 -4.07
C LYS A 158 -3.75 21.46 -4.17
N ARG A 159 -4.16 20.82 -5.26
CA ARG A 159 -4.03 19.37 -5.45
C ARG A 159 -3.44 19.00 -6.79
N ALA A 160 -2.69 17.90 -6.85
CA ALA A 160 -2.15 17.34 -8.07
C ALA A 160 -2.26 15.81 -8.09
N VAL A 161 -2.30 15.23 -9.30
CA VAL A 161 -2.05 13.81 -9.53
C VAL A 161 -0.69 13.65 -10.21
N ILE A 162 0.22 12.91 -9.56
CA ILE A 162 1.52 12.56 -10.12
C ILE A 162 1.36 11.23 -10.84
N VAL A 163 1.59 11.21 -12.17
CA VAL A 163 1.45 10.01 -13.00
C VAL A 163 2.82 9.55 -13.43
N MET A 164 3.30 8.43 -12.84
CA MET A 164 4.58 7.82 -13.21
C MET A 164 4.44 7.00 -14.48
N CYS A 165 5.18 7.37 -15.54
CA CYS A 165 5.08 6.78 -16.86
C CYS A 165 6.35 5.98 -17.18
N ALA A 166 6.21 4.63 -17.34
CA ALA A 166 7.32 3.75 -17.66
C ALA A 166 6.88 2.45 -18.33
N ASP A 167 7.69 1.93 -19.22
CA ASP A 167 7.48 0.64 -19.86
C ASP A 167 8.06 -0.52 -19.05
N ASN A 168 7.38 -1.66 -19.11
CA ASN A 168 7.74 -2.87 -18.41
C ASN A 168 8.20 -3.95 -19.41
N GLY A 169 9.46 -4.40 -19.31
CA GLY A 169 10.06 -5.36 -20.27
C GLY A 169 9.40 -6.74 -20.29
N ILE A 170 8.59 -7.06 -19.30
CA ILE A 170 7.82 -8.32 -19.25
C ILE A 170 6.81 -8.44 -20.40
N VAL A 171 6.52 -7.36 -21.14
CA VAL A 171 5.67 -7.41 -22.34
C VAL A 171 6.20 -8.35 -23.42
N GLU A 172 7.51 -8.66 -23.42
CA GLU A 172 8.12 -9.66 -24.29
C GLU A 172 7.48 -11.05 -24.14
N GLU A 173 6.87 -11.35 -23.00
CA GLU A 173 6.18 -12.62 -22.74
C GLU A 173 4.76 -12.67 -23.35
N GLY A 174 4.35 -11.65 -24.10
CA GLY A 174 3.06 -11.61 -24.80
C GLY A 174 1.85 -11.56 -23.86
N ILE A 175 1.96 -10.80 -22.77
CA ILE A 175 0.95 -10.66 -21.71
C ILE A 175 0.11 -9.38 -21.85
N THR A 176 0.17 -8.71 -22.99
CA THR A 176 -0.58 -7.49 -23.30
C THR A 176 -1.15 -7.56 -24.72
N GLN A 177 -2.22 -6.81 -24.98
CA GLN A 177 -2.79 -6.68 -26.33
C GLN A 177 -2.10 -5.60 -27.18
N THR A 178 -1.44 -4.64 -26.54
CA THR A 178 -0.82 -3.47 -27.16
C THR A 178 0.69 -3.46 -26.92
N GLY A 179 1.41 -2.76 -27.78
CA GLY A 179 2.85 -2.53 -27.64
C GLY A 179 3.19 -1.38 -26.67
N GLN A 180 4.48 -1.23 -26.38
CA GLN A 180 5.00 -0.18 -25.49
C GLN A 180 4.90 1.23 -26.09
N ASP A 181 4.69 1.37 -27.40
CA ASP A 181 4.42 2.64 -28.05
C ASP A 181 3.21 3.39 -27.46
N VAL A 182 2.23 2.66 -26.94
CA VAL A 182 1.05 3.23 -26.30
C VAL A 182 1.42 4.02 -25.03
N THR A 183 2.42 3.60 -24.27
CA THR A 183 2.89 4.33 -23.08
C THR A 183 3.34 5.74 -23.42
N ALA A 184 4.15 5.89 -24.47
CA ALA A 184 4.61 7.21 -24.91
C ALA A 184 3.45 8.10 -25.40
N VAL A 185 2.56 7.56 -26.23
CA VAL A 185 1.40 8.31 -26.77
C VAL A 185 0.49 8.80 -25.65
N VAL A 186 0.13 7.93 -24.70
CA VAL A 186 -0.78 8.30 -23.60
C VAL A 186 -0.11 9.31 -22.65
N SER A 187 1.19 9.16 -22.39
CA SER A 187 1.94 10.12 -21.57
C SER A 187 2.00 11.52 -22.19
N CYS A 188 2.21 11.61 -23.51
CA CYS A 188 2.14 12.87 -24.23
C CYS A 188 0.71 13.45 -24.24
N ASN A 189 -0.32 12.62 -24.41
CA ASN A 189 -1.71 13.05 -24.30
C ASN A 189 -2.06 13.58 -22.88
N MET A 190 -1.43 13.08 -21.84
CA MET A 190 -1.56 13.66 -20.50
C MET A 190 -0.92 15.04 -20.43
N ALA A 191 0.28 15.20 -20.99
CA ALA A 191 0.95 16.51 -21.08
C ALA A 191 0.14 17.53 -21.86
N ASP A 192 -0.56 17.11 -22.92
CA ASP A 192 -1.48 17.95 -23.70
C ASP A 192 -2.83 18.21 -23.02
N GLY A 193 -3.11 17.59 -21.87
CA GLY A 193 -4.36 17.76 -21.14
C GLY A 193 -5.58 17.07 -21.79
N ILE A 194 -5.38 16.05 -22.63
CA ILE A 194 -6.46 15.41 -23.40
C ILE A 194 -6.78 13.97 -22.98
N SER A 195 -5.97 13.37 -22.05
CA SER A 195 -6.22 12.02 -21.53
C SER A 195 -7.45 11.95 -20.63
N SER A 196 -7.85 10.72 -20.25
CA SER A 196 -9.00 10.49 -19.38
C SER A 196 -8.81 11.14 -18.02
N VAL A 197 -7.63 10.98 -17.40
CA VAL A 197 -7.35 11.59 -16.09
C VAL A 197 -7.41 13.12 -16.18
N CYS A 198 -6.94 13.73 -17.27
CA CYS A 198 -7.00 15.19 -17.45
C CYS A 198 -8.44 15.71 -17.48
N ARG A 199 -9.35 15.00 -18.17
CA ARG A 199 -10.77 15.36 -18.21
C ARG A 199 -11.43 15.28 -16.83
N MET A 200 -11.11 14.25 -16.06
CA MET A 200 -11.61 14.07 -14.69
C MET A 200 -10.97 15.07 -13.72
N ALA A 201 -9.68 15.30 -13.85
CA ALA A 201 -8.92 16.26 -13.05
C ALA A 201 -9.45 17.70 -13.19
N ALA A 202 -9.87 18.08 -14.40
CA ALA A 202 -10.51 19.38 -14.63
C ALA A 202 -11.78 19.56 -13.80
N CYS A 203 -12.58 18.49 -13.60
CA CYS A 203 -13.79 18.54 -12.77
C CYS A 203 -13.48 18.73 -11.28
N SER A 204 -12.33 18.23 -10.80
CA SER A 204 -11.87 18.32 -9.42
C SER A 204 -10.83 19.43 -9.17
N LYS A 205 -10.55 20.27 -10.17
CA LYS A 205 -9.52 21.33 -10.11
C LYS A 205 -8.15 20.78 -9.69
N THR A 206 -7.75 19.67 -10.27
CA THR A 206 -6.53 18.94 -9.96
C THR A 206 -5.53 19.11 -11.10
N ASP A 207 -4.29 19.47 -10.80
CA ASP A 207 -3.23 19.52 -11.79
C ASP A 207 -2.76 18.09 -12.11
N VAL A 208 -2.47 17.80 -13.39
CA VAL A 208 -1.94 16.52 -13.82
C VAL A 208 -0.46 16.67 -14.14
N ILE A 209 0.39 15.90 -13.47
CA ILE A 209 1.85 15.94 -13.58
C ILE A 209 2.32 14.59 -14.14
N PRO A 210 2.37 14.41 -15.48
CA PRO A 210 2.95 13.22 -16.08
C PRO A 210 4.48 13.25 -15.98
N VAL A 211 5.08 12.15 -15.49
CA VAL A 211 6.51 12.02 -15.28
C VAL A 211 7.05 10.85 -16.09
N ASN A 212 7.83 11.12 -17.10
CA ASN A 212 8.59 10.09 -17.80
C ASN A 212 9.73 9.61 -16.90
N ILE A 213 9.54 8.47 -16.25
CA ILE A 213 10.56 7.83 -15.42
C ILE A 213 11.21 6.64 -16.13
N GLY A 214 10.60 6.15 -17.23
CA GLY A 214 11.13 5.01 -17.96
C GLY A 214 10.35 4.65 -19.22
N ILE A 215 9.88 5.62 -20.00
CA ILE A 215 9.28 5.37 -21.31
C ILE A 215 10.37 4.84 -22.25
N ALA A 216 10.11 3.72 -22.93
CA ALA A 216 11.08 3.07 -23.81
C ALA A 216 11.27 3.82 -25.13
N ALA A 217 10.21 4.37 -25.69
CA ALA A 217 10.25 5.11 -26.95
C ALA A 217 10.96 6.47 -26.81
N ASP A 218 11.92 6.75 -27.68
CA ASP A 218 12.55 8.07 -27.76
C ASP A 218 11.71 9.05 -28.58
N LYS A 219 10.91 8.54 -29.54
CA LYS A 219 10.10 9.34 -30.45
C LYS A 219 8.72 8.74 -30.66
N LEU A 220 7.73 9.60 -30.85
CA LEU A 220 6.42 9.23 -31.36
C LEU A 220 6.47 8.88 -32.85
N ALA A 221 5.39 8.32 -33.40
CA ALA A 221 5.30 7.90 -34.80
C ALA A 221 5.49 9.06 -35.81
N ASP A 222 5.16 10.27 -35.40
CA ASP A 222 5.34 11.51 -36.21
C ASP A 222 6.75 12.10 -36.10
N GLY A 223 7.65 11.47 -35.34
CA GLY A 223 9.04 11.89 -35.11
C GLY A 223 9.23 12.85 -33.95
N THR A 224 8.18 13.21 -33.19
CA THR A 224 8.25 14.07 -32.01
C THR A 224 9.05 13.41 -30.93
N ASP A 225 10.02 14.12 -30.35
CA ASP A 225 10.89 13.61 -29.25
C ASP A 225 10.14 13.59 -27.93
N VAL A 226 10.09 12.40 -27.30
CA VAL A 226 9.41 12.17 -26.02
C VAL A 226 10.19 12.79 -24.85
N GLY A 227 11.52 12.78 -24.92
CA GLY A 227 12.38 13.28 -23.86
C GLY A 227 12.32 14.80 -23.67
N THR A 228 11.90 15.53 -24.69
CA THR A 228 11.76 16.99 -24.68
C THR A 228 10.30 17.44 -24.87
N TYR A 229 9.35 16.53 -24.75
CA TYR A 229 7.93 16.85 -24.91
C TYR A 229 7.48 17.87 -23.87
N LYS A 230 6.80 18.91 -24.31
CA LYS A 230 6.35 20.01 -23.45
C LYS A 230 5.39 19.47 -22.36
N ASP A 231 5.55 19.94 -21.15
CA ASP A 231 4.73 19.61 -19.97
C ASP A 231 4.78 18.11 -19.55
N LEU A 232 5.59 17.27 -20.22
CA LEU A 232 5.99 15.95 -19.75
C LEU A 232 7.29 16.07 -18.93
N VAL A 233 7.22 15.87 -17.63
CA VAL A 233 8.39 15.97 -16.73
C VAL A 233 9.35 14.83 -17.03
N ASN A 234 10.50 15.12 -17.65
CA ASN A 234 11.47 14.09 -18.00
C ASN A 234 12.42 13.77 -16.84
N ARG A 235 12.28 12.58 -16.27
CA ARG A 235 13.09 11.99 -15.20
C ARG A 235 13.51 10.56 -15.52
N ARG A 236 13.69 10.27 -16.82
CA ARG A 236 13.93 8.92 -17.32
C ARG A 236 15.20 8.30 -16.72
N VAL A 237 15.04 7.20 -15.97
CA VAL A 237 16.11 6.42 -15.36
C VAL A 237 16.71 5.42 -16.36
N MET A 238 15.85 4.75 -17.11
CA MET A 238 16.23 3.84 -18.20
C MET A 238 15.08 3.70 -19.23
N THR A 239 15.32 3.06 -20.36
CA THR A 239 14.37 2.86 -21.45
C THR A 239 13.50 1.62 -21.23
N GLY A 240 12.57 1.71 -20.26
CA GLY A 240 11.81 0.56 -19.78
C GLY A 240 12.62 -0.40 -18.92
N THR A 241 11.95 -1.25 -18.13
CA THR A 241 12.65 -2.30 -17.36
C THR A 241 13.05 -3.47 -18.26
N ARG A 242 13.93 -4.33 -17.74
CA ARG A 242 14.23 -5.61 -18.38
C ARG A 242 13.11 -6.62 -18.13
N ASN A 243 13.10 -7.69 -18.93
CA ASN A 243 12.22 -8.83 -18.70
C ASN A 243 12.67 -9.62 -17.47
N PHE A 244 11.92 -9.56 -16.39
CA PHE A 244 12.29 -10.20 -15.12
C PHE A 244 12.29 -11.73 -15.14
N LEU A 245 11.77 -12.39 -16.19
CA LEU A 245 11.95 -13.82 -16.36
C LEU A 245 13.34 -14.18 -16.94
N LYS A 246 14.08 -13.21 -17.47
CA LYS A 246 15.42 -13.40 -18.04
C LYS A 246 16.52 -12.90 -17.11
N GLU A 247 16.31 -11.75 -16.52
CA GLU A 247 17.24 -11.08 -15.61
C GLU A 247 16.47 -10.10 -14.68
N PRO A 248 17.06 -9.58 -13.59
CA PRO A 248 16.42 -8.58 -12.75
C PRO A 248 15.93 -7.36 -13.54
N ALA A 249 14.73 -6.89 -13.24
CA ALA A 249 14.06 -5.80 -13.96
C ALA A 249 14.91 -4.52 -14.04
N MET A 250 15.68 -4.22 -12.98
CA MET A 250 16.56 -3.05 -12.90
C MET A 250 17.76 -3.32 -11.99
N SER A 251 18.80 -2.48 -12.06
CA SER A 251 19.90 -2.51 -11.08
C SER A 251 19.46 -1.86 -9.76
N GLN A 252 20.23 -2.02 -8.69
CA GLN A 252 19.96 -1.35 -7.42
C GLN A 252 20.05 0.17 -7.56
N GLU A 253 21.02 0.67 -8.31
CA GLU A 253 21.22 2.10 -8.57
C GLU A 253 20.01 2.68 -9.33
N GLN A 254 19.51 1.96 -10.33
CA GLN A 254 18.31 2.35 -11.11
C GLN A 254 17.06 2.37 -10.23
N LEU A 255 16.88 1.36 -9.36
CA LEU A 255 15.78 1.34 -8.39
C LEU A 255 15.84 2.58 -7.48
N ILE A 256 16.98 2.81 -6.85
CA ILE A 256 17.14 3.92 -5.89
C ILE A 256 16.97 5.27 -6.58
N GLN A 257 17.49 5.41 -7.80
CA GLN A 257 17.26 6.61 -8.60
C GLN A 257 15.76 6.83 -8.89
N ALA A 258 15.02 5.79 -9.28
CA ALA A 258 13.58 5.90 -9.55
C ALA A 258 12.79 6.31 -8.29
N VAL A 259 13.11 5.72 -7.13
CA VAL A 259 12.51 6.11 -5.84
C VAL A 259 12.82 7.57 -5.51
N HIS A 260 14.07 8.01 -5.64
CA HIS A 260 14.45 9.40 -5.39
C HIS A 260 13.76 10.38 -6.34
N GLU A 261 13.57 10.04 -7.63
CA GLU A 261 12.81 10.91 -8.53
C GLU A 261 11.35 11.05 -8.09
N GLY A 262 10.73 10.00 -7.54
CA GLY A 262 9.41 10.09 -6.92
C GLY A 262 9.39 11.03 -5.71
N ILE A 263 10.36 10.91 -4.80
CA ILE A 263 10.50 11.81 -3.63
C ILE A 263 10.66 13.26 -4.08
N LYS A 264 11.53 13.54 -5.06
CA LYS A 264 11.76 14.88 -5.60
C LYS A 264 10.52 15.52 -6.25
N GLN A 265 9.64 14.70 -6.87
CA GLN A 265 8.38 15.23 -7.38
C GLN A 265 7.49 15.73 -6.24
N VAL A 266 7.46 15.02 -5.10
CA VAL A 266 6.70 15.47 -3.92
C VAL A 266 7.38 16.69 -3.26
N GLU A 267 8.70 16.74 -3.19
CA GLU A 267 9.46 17.92 -2.72
C GLU A 267 9.06 19.15 -3.54
N TRP A 268 9.11 19.05 -4.87
CA TRP A 268 8.70 20.13 -5.74
C TRP A 268 7.23 20.52 -5.52
N CYS A 269 6.32 19.55 -5.38
CA CYS A 269 4.91 19.82 -5.05
C CYS A 269 4.77 20.58 -3.72
N SER A 270 5.55 20.18 -2.69
CA SER A 270 5.58 20.85 -1.40
C SER A 270 6.01 22.32 -1.53
N GLU A 271 7.08 22.59 -2.27
CA GLU A 271 7.59 23.93 -2.54
C GLU A 271 6.58 24.79 -3.33
N GLN A 272 5.80 24.15 -4.21
CA GLN A 272 4.72 24.83 -4.93
C GLN A 272 3.46 25.03 -4.07
N GLY A 273 3.41 24.49 -2.84
CA GLY A 273 2.29 24.62 -1.90
C GLY A 273 1.12 23.68 -2.17
N TYR A 274 1.34 22.56 -2.86
CA TYR A 274 0.34 21.49 -2.95
C TYR A 274 0.12 20.88 -1.56
N ASN A 275 -1.12 20.67 -1.19
CA ASN A 275 -1.52 20.25 0.15
C ASN A 275 -2.20 18.88 0.20
N ILE A 276 -2.46 18.28 -0.95
CA ILE A 276 -2.88 16.90 -1.13
C ILE A 276 -2.44 16.41 -2.51
N LEU A 277 -1.96 15.17 -2.60
CA LEU A 277 -1.53 14.55 -3.84
C LEU A 277 -2.35 13.29 -4.13
N ALA A 278 -2.43 12.93 -5.40
CA ALA A 278 -2.92 11.65 -5.88
C ALA A 278 -1.80 10.93 -6.65
N THR A 279 -1.83 9.60 -6.64
CA THR A 279 -0.95 8.78 -7.47
C THR A 279 -1.68 8.31 -8.71
N GLY A 280 -0.96 8.27 -9.83
CA GLY A 280 -1.35 7.65 -11.07
C GLY A 280 -0.17 6.92 -11.70
N GLU A 281 -0.43 6.10 -12.68
CA GLU A 281 0.59 5.39 -13.42
C GLU A 281 0.18 5.22 -14.88
N MET A 282 1.17 5.09 -15.77
CA MET A 282 0.98 4.68 -17.15
C MET A 282 2.16 3.80 -17.58
N GLY A 283 1.89 2.53 -17.85
CA GLY A 283 2.95 1.61 -18.25
C GLY A 283 2.41 0.29 -18.80
N ILE A 284 2.62 0.04 -20.09
CA ILE A 284 2.19 -1.24 -20.66
C ILE A 284 2.97 -2.37 -20.03
N GLY A 285 2.24 -3.38 -19.50
CA GLY A 285 2.78 -4.53 -18.78
C GLY A 285 2.77 -4.42 -17.25
N ASN A 286 2.56 -3.23 -16.68
CA ASN A 286 2.65 -3.00 -15.23
C ASN A 286 1.61 -3.74 -14.38
N THR A 287 0.44 -4.11 -14.93
CA THR A 287 -0.53 -4.96 -14.24
C THR A 287 0.02 -6.38 -14.00
N THR A 288 0.89 -6.91 -14.87
CA THR A 288 1.58 -8.17 -14.64
C THR A 288 2.65 -8.01 -13.57
N THR A 289 3.45 -6.96 -13.66
CA THR A 289 4.49 -6.58 -12.71
C THR A 289 3.90 -6.41 -11.29
N SER A 290 2.85 -5.61 -11.16
CA SER A 290 2.19 -5.35 -9.86
C SER A 290 1.55 -6.61 -9.27
N THR A 291 0.91 -7.45 -10.10
CA THR A 291 0.32 -8.71 -9.63
C THR A 291 1.39 -9.69 -9.15
N ALA A 292 2.54 -9.78 -9.85
CA ALA A 292 3.67 -10.60 -9.41
C ALA A 292 4.23 -10.13 -8.06
N LEU A 293 4.41 -8.82 -7.89
CA LEU A 293 4.80 -8.22 -6.60
C LEU A 293 3.78 -8.56 -5.50
N ALA A 294 2.49 -8.36 -5.73
CA ALA A 294 1.42 -8.66 -4.76
C ALA A 294 1.39 -10.16 -4.38
N SER A 295 1.49 -11.05 -5.38
CA SER A 295 1.51 -12.51 -5.16
C SER A 295 2.65 -12.93 -4.23
N ILE A 296 3.85 -12.36 -4.42
CA ILE A 296 5.02 -12.70 -3.60
C ILE A 296 4.96 -12.03 -2.22
N LEU A 297 4.69 -10.72 -2.15
CA LEU A 297 4.64 -9.94 -0.90
C LEU A 297 3.60 -10.46 0.09
N LEU A 298 2.49 -11.00 -0.41
CA LEU A 298 1.36 -11.49 0.38
C LEU A 298 1.22 -13.01 0.37
N ASN A 299 2.16 -13.70 -0.29
CA ASN A 299 2.17 -15.16 -0.47
C ASN A 299 0.85 -15.72 -1.00
N LEU A 300 0.32 -15.09 -2.07
CA LEU A 300 -0.94 -15.45 -2.70
C LEU A 300 -0.69 -16.32 -3.93
N GLU A 301 -1.66 -17.19 -4.26
CA GLU A 301 -1.58 -17.97 -5.48
C GLU A 301 -1.84 -17.08 -6.70
N PRO A 302 -1.02 -17.20 -7.77
CA PRO A 302 -1.13 -16.37 -8.96
C PRO A 302 -2.54 -16.34 -9.57
N GLU A 303 -3.22 -17.48 -9.61
CA GLU A 303 -4.57 -17.63 -10.15
C GLU A 303 -5.61 -16.79 -9.38
N ALA A 304 -5.41 -16.64 -8.07
CA ALA A 304 -6.36 -15.94 -7.20
C ALA A 304 -6.27 -14.40 -7.35
N VAL A 305 -5.14 -13.89 -7.83
CA VAL A 305 -4.84 -12.45 -7.83
C VAL A 305 -4.65 -11.85 -9.22
N THR A 306 -4.61 -12.69 -10.27
CA THR A 306 -4.37 -12.22 -11.63
C THR A 306 -5.67 -11.79 -12.31
N GLY A 307 -5.72 -10.52 -12.70
CA GLY A 307 -6.78 -9.96 -13.54
C GLY A 307 -6.40 -9.89 -15.01
N ARG A 308 -7.39 -9.56 -15.85
CA ARG A 308 -7.23 -9.46 -17.32
C ARG A 308 -6.48 -8.20 -17.76
N GLY A 309 -6.20 -7.28 -16.84
CA GLY A 309 -5.60 -5.98 -17.19
C GLY A 309 -6.43 -5.25 -18.26
N ALA A 310 -5.78 -4.77 -19.31
CA ALA A 310 -6.42 -4.04 -20.42
C ALA A 310 -7.23 -4.95 -21.39
N GLY A 311 -7.81 -6.07 -20.89
CA GLY A 311 -8.78 -6.86 -21.64
C GLY A 311 -8.23 -8.09 -22.34
N LEU A 312 -7.27 -8.80 -21.77
CA LEU A 312 -6.77 -10.08 -22.28
C LEU A 312 -7.89 -11.11 -22.45
N ASP A 313 -7.80 -11.91 -23.51
CA ASP A 313 -8.59 -13.12 -23.69
C ASP A 313 -8.18 -14.23 -22.70
N ASP A 314 -8.84 -15.39 -22.75
CA ASP A 314 -8.56 -16.50 -21.83
C ASP A 314 -7.15 -17.07 -22.01
N SER A 315 -6.64 -17.07 -23.24
CA SER A 315 -5.27 -17.55 -23.54
C SER A 315 -4.22 -16.60 -23.01
N GLY A 316 -4.43 -15.30 -23.15
CA GLY A 316 -3.58 -14.26 -22.60
C GLY A 316 -3.59 -14.23 -21.07
N LEU A 317 -4.77 -14.40 -20.45
CA LEU A 317 -4.89 -14.52 -18.99
C LEU A 317 -4.11 -15.73 -18.46
N LYS A 318 -4.26 -16.89 -19.10
CA LYS A 318 -3.51 -18.11 -18.72
C LYS A 318 -2.00 -17.87 -18.79
N ARG A 319 -1.53 -17.28 -19.89
CA ARG A 319 -0.10 -16.93 -20.06
C ARG A 319 0.37 -15.96 -18.97
N LYS A 320 -0.43 -14.96 -18.63
CA LYS A 320 -0.12 -14.00 -17.56
C LYS A 320 0.03 -14.70 -16.20
N VAL A 321 -0.87 -15.64 -15.87
CA VAL A 321 -0.78 -16.47 -14.66
C VAL A 321 0.52 -17.31 -14.65
N GLU A 322 0.86 -17.94 -15.76
CA GLU A 322 2.10 -18.73 -15.89
C GLU A 322 3.35 -17.86 -15.69
N VAL A 323 3.38 -16.64 -16.23
CA VAL A 323 4.46 -15.67 -16.04
C VAL A 323 4.62 -15.30 -14.58
N ILE A 324 3.51 -15.01 -13.89
CA ILE A 324 3.50 -14.65 -12.46
C ILE A 324 3.94 -15.84 -11.59
N ALA A 325 3.51 -17.07 -11.93
CA ALA A 325 3.93 -18.28 -11.22
C ALA A 325 5.45 -18.50 -11.32
N LYS A 326 6.02 -18.33 -12.52
CA LYS A 326 7.49 -18.39 -12.72
C LYS A 326 8.21 -17.30 -11.92
N ALA A 327 7.69 -16.08 -11.91
CA ALA A 327 8.26 -15.00 -11.09
C ALA A 327 8.24 -15.35 -9.59
N LYS A 328 7.14 -15.94 -9.09
CA LYS A 328 7.02 -16.40 -7.70
C LYS A 328 8.05 -17.51 -7.38
N GLU A 329 8.26 -18.46 -8.29
CA GLU A 329 9.28 -19.49 -8.13
C GLU A 329 10.71 -18.91 -8.08
N MET A 330 11.04 -17.98 -8.99
CA MET A 330 12.38 -17.41 -9.09
C MET A 330 12.72 -16.45 -7.94
N TYR A 331 11.74 -15.63 -7.51
CA TYR A 331 11.97 -14.48 -6.64
C TYR A 331 11.22 -14.55 -5.30
N GLY A 332 10.43 -15.59 -5.02
CA GLY A 332 9.67 -15.76 -3.77
C GLY A 332 10.52 -15.68 -2.51
N ARG A 333 11.81 -16.02 -2.60
CA ARG A 333 12.79 -15.86 -1.51
C ARG A 333 13.01 -14.42 -1.06
N TYR A 334 12.56 -13.43 -1.83
CA TYR A 334 12.68 -12.00 -1.50
C TYR A 334 11.38 -11.40 -0.91
N ALA A 335 10.40 -12.23 -0.54
CA ALA A 335 9.12 -11.76 0.04
C ALA A 335 9.31 -10.83 1.25
N ASP A 336 10.34 -11.05 2.06
CA ASP A 336 10.68 -10.25 3.25
C ASP A 336 11.71 -9.13 2.95
N ASN A 337 12.07 -8.91 1.69
CA ASN A 337 12.96 -7.83 1.27
C ASN A 337 12.32 -7.03 0.14
N PRO A 338 11.46 -6.04 0.46
CA PRO A 338 10.65 -5.32 -0.50
C PRO A 338 11.48 -4.55 -1.55
N LEU A 339 12.63 -3.96 -1.18
CA LEU A 339 13.51 -3.31 -2.14
C LEU A 339 14.15 -4.30 -3.11
N LYS A 340 14.63 -5.45 -2.61
CA LYS A 340 15.23 -6.47 -3.47
C LYS A 340 14.19 -7.10 -4.40
N LEU A 341 12.97 -7.28 -3.92
CA LEU A 341 11.87 -7.78 -4.74
C LEU A 341 11.51 -6.75 -5.82
N LEU A 342 11.34 -5.48 -5.45
CA LEU A 342 11.05 -4.38 -6.39
C LEU A 342 12.15 -4.25 -7.46
N GLN A 343 13.43 -4.35 -7.07
CA GLN A 343 14.57 -4.39 -8.00
C GLN A 343 14.46 -5.54 -9.00
N SER A 344 14.06 -6.71 -8.51
CA SER A 344 14.09 -7.95 -9.30
C SER A 344 12.94 -8.03 -10.31
N ILE A 345 11.73 -7.66 -9.91
CA ILE A 345 10.52 -7.83 -10.73
C ILE A 345 9.65 -6.57 -10.85
N GLY A 346 10.09 -5.44 -10.30
CA GLY A 346 9.29 -4.20 -10.30
C GLY A 346 9.31 -3.44 -11.61
N GLY A 347 8.44 -2.42 -11.70
CA GLY A 347 8.44 -1.40 -12.73
C GLY A 347 9.08 -0.11 -12.22
N LEU A 348 9.60 0.72 -13.12
CA LEU A 348 10.10 2.06 -12.75
C LEU A 348 8.96 2.97 -12.30
N ASP A 349 7.77 2.83 -12.90
CA ASP A 349 6.53 3.47 -12.48
C ASP A 349 6.19 3.15 -11.03
N ILE A 350 6.20 1.85 -10.66
CA ILE A 350 5.96 1.39 -9.29
C ILE A 350 7.04 1.92 -8.33
N ALA A 351 8.32 1.88 -8.73
CA ALA A 351 9.42 2.42 -7.94
C ALA A 351 9.32 3.92 -7.71
N GLY A 352 8.94 4.69 -8.75
CA GLY A 352 8.64 6.11 -8.63
C GLY A 352 7.47 6.38 -7.67
N LEU A 353 6.40 5.59 -7.75
CA LEU A 353 5.26 5.69 -6.83
C LEU A 353 5.63 5.36 -5.36
N VAL A 354 6.52 4.38 -5.12
CA VAL A 354 7.09 4.15 -3.79
C VAL A 354 7.75 5.44 -3.28
N GLY A 355 8.51 6.12 -4.14
CA GLY A 355 9.11 7.43 -3.82
C GLY A 355 8.07 8.50 -3.53
N VAL A 356 6.94 8.54 -4.24
CA VAL A 356 5.84 9.49 -3.97
C VAL A 356 5.25 9.26 -2.59
N TYR A 357 5.02 8.01 -2.16
CA TYR A 357 4.52 7.73 -0.81
C TYR A 357 5.52 8.08 0.28
N ILE A 358 6.81 7.79 0.07
CA ILE A 358 7.88 8.21 0.98
C ILE A 358 7.92 9.74 1.07
N GLY A 359 7.90 10.44 -0.06
CA GLY A 359 7.89 11.90 -0.11
C GLY A 359 6.67 12.50 0.60
N GLY A 360 5.46 11.92 0.43
CA GLY A 360 4.26 12.34 1.15
C GLY A 360 4.45 12.33 2.66
N ALA A 361 5.06 11.27 3.19
CA ALA A 361 5.34 11.14 4.61
C ALA A 361 6.46 12.09 5.09
N VAL A 362 7.50 12.32 4.28
CA VAL A 362 8.61 13.23 4.60
C VAL A 362 8.16 14.68 4.63
N TYR A 363 7.35 15.09 3.65
CA TYR A 363 6.92 16.49 3.50
C TYR A 363 5.56 16.79 4.15
N GLY A 364 4.93 15.81 4.81
CA GLY A 364 3.67 15.99 5.52
C GLY A 364 2.48 16.25 4.58
N ILE A 365 2.47 15.62 3.41
CA ILE A 365 1.41 15.76 2.41
C ILE A 365 0.63 14.44 2.31
N PRO A 366 -0.71 14.43 2.50
CA PRO A 366 -1.52 13.24 2.29
C PRO A 366 -1.51 12.80 0.83
N VAL A 367 -1.38 11.49 0.59
CA VAL A 367 -1.32 10.90 -0.75
C VAL A 367 -2.49 9.96 -0.97
N VAL A 368 -3.32 10.26 -1.96
CA VAL A 368 -4.47 9.44 -2.35
C VAL A 368 -4.01 8.37 -3.34
N ALA A 369 -4.10 7.12 -2.93
CA ALA A 369 -3.77 5.96 -3.76
C ALA A 369 -4.89 5.68 -4.78
N ASP A 370 -4.51 5.43 -6.03
CA ASP A 370 -5.39 4.99 -7.11
C ASP A 370 -5.69 3.47 -7.01
N GLY A 371 -5.61 2.74 -8.10
CA GLY A 371 -5.93 1.33 -8.23
C GLY A 371 -4.85 0.37 -7.70
N VAL A 372 -4.89 -0.87 -8.21
CA VAL A 372 -4.06 -1.98 -7.74
C VAL A 372 -2.55 -1.70 -7.80
N ILE A 373 -2.08 -1.06 -8.88
CA ILE A 373 -0.65 -0.79 -9.10
C ILE A 373 -0.13 0.21 -8.07
N ALA A 374 -0.86 1.32 -7.89
CA ALA A 374 -0.55 2.33 -6.87
C ALA A 374 -0.63 1.74 -5.44
N THR A 375 -1.59 0.84 -5.19
CA THR A 375 -1.73 0.18 -3.88
C THR A 375 -0.59 -0.81 -3.60
N VAL A 376 -0.06 -1.50 -4.62
CA VAL A 376 1.15 -2.33 -4.47
C VAL A 376 2.37 -1.47 -4.12
N ALA A 377 2.55 -0.32 -4.78
CA ALA A 377 3.61 0.62 -4.43
C ALA A 377 3.44 1.15 -2.98
N ALA A 378 2.21 1.45 -2.56
CA ALA A 378 1.88 1.83 -1.19
C ALA A 378 2.27 0.73 -0.19
N LEU A 379 1.92 -0.53 -0.47
CA LEU A 379 2.30 -1.67 0.38
C LEU A 379 3.82 -1.82 0.51
N ILE A 380 4.56 -1.64 -0.59
CA ILE A 380 6.03 -1.66 -0.56
C ILE A 380 6.57 -0.54 0.33
N ALA A 381 6.09 0.70 0.15
CA ALA A 381 6.49 1.84 0.97
C ALA A 381 6.21 1.60 2.47
N VAL A 382 5.04 1.06 2.82
CA VAL A 382 4.67 0.72 4.20
C VAL A 382 5.53 -0.42 4.78
N LYS A 383 5.94 -1.39 3.95
CA LYS A 383 6.88 -2.44 4.39
C LYS A 383 8.30 -1.90 4.64
N LEU A 384 8.70 -0.82 3.98
CA LEU A 384 9.97 -0.12 4.25
C LEU A 384 9.89 0.70 5.54
N GLN A 385 8.79 1.44 5.75
CA GLN A 385 8.56 2.26 6.92
C GLN A 385 7.07 2.29 7.26
N PRO A 386 6.63 1.61 8.33
CA PRO A 386 5.21 1.45 8.66
C PRO A 386 4.44 2.75 8.87
N GLU A 387 5.10 3.81 9.36
CA GLU A 387 4.50 5.13 9.58
C GLU A 387 3.99 5.78 8.29
N ILE A 388 4.50 5.39 7.11
CA ILE A 388 4.00 5.86 5.81
C ILE A 388 2.51 5.57 5.65
N ASN A 389 2.01 4.48 6.25
CA ASN A 389 0.59 4.13 6.18
C ASN A 389 -0.33 5.22 6.72
N ASP A 390 0.12 6.00 7.70
CA ASP A 390 -0.64 7.13 8.25
C ASP A 390 -0.84 8.28 7.23
N TYR A 391 -0.04 8.34 6.16
CA TYR A 391 -0.10 9.37 5.10
C TYR A 391 -0.89 8.94 3.86
N ILE A 392 -1.25 7.66 3.77
CA ILE A 392 -1.95 7.09 2.62
C ILE A 392 -3.46 7.13 2.83
N ILE A 393 -4.18 7.62 1.83
CA ILE A 393 -5.63 7.57 1.70
C ILE A 393 -5.95 6.66 0.52
N VAL A 394 -6.88 5.72 0.67
CA VAL A 394 -7.29 4.85 -0.45
C VAL A 394 -8.57 5.40 -1.08
N SER A 395 -8.57 5.58 -2.40
CA SER A 395 -9.71 6.11 -3.12
C SER A 395 -10.80 5.07 -3.36
N HIS A 396 -10.46 3.98 -4.04
CA HIS A 396 -11.45 3.03 -4.53
C HIS A 396 -10.99 1.58 -4.44
N GLN A 397 -11.96 0.67 -4.40
CA GLN A 397 -11.72 -0.74 -4.65
C GLN A 397 -11.92 -0.99 -6.15
N GLY A 398 -10.81 -1.17 -6.87
CA GLY A 398 -10.82 -1.51 -8.28
C GLY A 398 -11.32 -2.93 -8.56
N LYS A 399 -11.56 -3.24 -9.84
CA LYS A 399 -12.04 -4.54 -10.30
C LYS A 399 -11.00 -5.66 -10.19
N GLU A 400 -9.71 -5.32 -10.08
CA GLU A 400 -8.62 -6.30 -10.04
C GLU A 400 -8.69 -7.19 -8.78
N PRO A 401 -8.55 -8.53 -8.92
CA PRO A 401 -8.74 -9.48 -7.80
C PRO A 401 -7.81 -9.23 -6.61
N ALA A 402 -6.58 -8.77 -6.84
CA ALA A 402 -5.61 -8.47 -5.78
C ALA A 402 -6.02 -7.29 -4.89
N MET A 403 -6.89 -6.38 -5.37
CA MET A 403 -7.16 -5.10 -4.71
C MET A 403 -7.67 -5.27 -3.28
N LYS A 404 -8.65 -6.16 -3.07
CA LYS A 404 -9.22 -6.38 -1.74
C LYS A 404 -8.16 -6.84 -0.73
N VAL A 405 -7.32 -7.81 -1.11
CA VAL A 405 -6.29 -8.36 -0.21
C VAL A 405 -5.21 -7.32 0.10
N LEU A 406 -4.87 -6.46 -0.85
CA LEU A 406 -3.96 -5.34 -0.64
C LEU A 406 -4.54 -4.34 0.37
N LEU A 407 -5.81 -3.98 0.25
CA LEU A 407 -6.49 -3.10 1.20
C LEU A 407 -6.53 -3.70 2.61
N ASP A 408 -6.88 -4.97 2.71
CA ASP A 408 -6.90 -5.70 3.99
C ASP A 408 -5.50 -5.72 4.63
N SER A 409 -4.45 -5.91 3.82
CA SER A 409 -3.05 -5.90 4.28
C SER A 409 -2.57 -4.53 4.79
N LEU A 410 -3.07 -3.45 4.19
CA LEU A 410 -2.81 -2.07 4.64
C LEU A 410 -3.71 -1.65 5.80
N GLY A 411 -4.72 -2.45 6.17
CA GLY A 411 -5.74 -2.07 7.14
C GLY A 411 -6.59 -0.88 6.69
N LYS A 412 -6.75 -0.69 5.37
CA LYS A 412 -7.47 0.44 4.77
C LYS A 412 -8.80 -0.01 4.18
N LYS A 413 -9.74 0.93 4.10
CA LYS A 413 -11.03 0.75 3.43
C LYS A 413 -11.15 1.74 2.29
N ALA A 414 -11.62 1.27 1.14
CA ALA A 414 -11.92 2.12 0.01
C ALA A 414 -13.24 2.87 0.23
N VAL A 415 -13.32 4.11 -0.26
CA VAL A 415 -14.55 4.92 -0.23
C VAL A 415 -15.44 4.61 -1.43
N ILE A 416 -14.83 4.41 -2.60
CA ILE A 416 -15.54 4.24 -3.87
C ILE A 416 -15.53 2.76 -4.27
N HIS A 417 -16.72 2.21 -4.58
CA HIS A 417 -16.93 0.86 -5.09
C HIS A 417 -17.68 0.95 -6.44
N ALA A 418 -16.94 1.21 -7.52
CA ALA A 418 -17.49 1.45 -8.85
C ALA A 418 -16.84 0.56 -9.94
N GLU A 419 -16.20 -0.55 -9.54
CA GLU A 419 -15.54 -1.49 -10.45
C GLU A 419 -14.56 -0.84 -11.44
N LEU A 420 -13.86 0.21 -11.00
CA LEU A 420 -12.91 0.96 -11.84
C LEU A 420 -11.74 0.06 -12.25
N ALA A 421 -11.27 0.25 -13.49
CA ALA A 421 -10.14 -0.48 -14.05
C ALA A 421 -9.40 0.35 -15.13
N LEU A 422 -9.42 1.68 -15.04
CA LEU A 422 -8.81 2.55 -16.04
C LEU A 422 -7.32 2.80 -15.72
N GLY A 423 -6.96 3.11 -14.48
CA GLY A 423 -5.64 3.57 -14.09
C GLY A 423 -5.47 5.09 -14.26
N GLU A 424 -4.27 5.54 -14.56
CA GLU A 424 -3.89 6.95 -14.79
C GLU A 424 -4.08 7.86 -13.56
N GLY A 425 -4.51 7.36 -12.40
CA GLY A 425 -4.89 8.16 -11.23
C GLY A 425 -6.37 8.56 -11.20
N THR A 426 -7.19 8.01 -12.10
CA THR A 426 -8.60 8.43 -12.29
C THR A 426 -9.46 8.19 -11.05
N GLY A 427 -9.29 7.06 -10.36
CA GLY A 427 -10.02 6.77 -9.13
C GLY A 427 -9.59 7.67 -7.97
N ALA A 428 -8.30 8.00 -7.90
CA ALA A 428 -7.78 8.92 -6.90
C ALA A 428 -8.31 10.35 -7.11
N VAL A 429 -8.34 10.83 -8.33
CA VAL A 429 -8.92 12.14 -8.68
C VAL A 429 -10.42 12.21 -8.40
N MET A 430 -11.15 11.10 -8.60
CA MET A 430 -12.58 11.00 -8.29
C MET A 430 -12.87 11.16 -6.79
N MET A 431 -11.91 10.91 -5.93
CA MET A 431 -12.03 11.06 -4.48
C MET A 431 -12.12 12.53 -4.04
N PHE A 432 -11.48 13.46 -4.75
CA PHE A 432 -11.38 14.86 -4.32
C PHE A 432 -12.73 15.58 -4.15
N PRO A 433 -13.71 15.49 -5.07
CA PRO A 433 -15.03 16.07 -4.84
C PRO A 433 -15.75 15.52 -3.60
N LEU A 434 -15.53 14.25 -3.25
CA LEU A 434 -16.08 13.65 -2.03
C LEU A 434 -15.44 14.26 -0.78
N LEU A 435 -14.13 14.47 -0.81
CA LEU A 435 -13.40 15.16 0.25
C LEU A 435 -13.84 16.61 0.38
N ASP A 436 -14.07 17.33 -0.74
CA ASP A 436 -14.59 18.70 -0.73
C ASP A 436 -15.95 18.77 -0.01
N MET A 437 -16.88 17.85 -0.34
CA MET A 437 -18.19 17.79 0.34
C MET A 437 -18.07 17.53 1.85
N ALA A 438 -17.20 16.61 2.25
CA ALA A 438 -16.98 16.32 3.65
C ALA A 438 -16.33 17.51 4.38
N LEU A 439 -15.34 18.15 3.75
CA LEU A 439 -14.64 19.30 4.31
C LEU A 439 -15.56 20.51 4.43
N GLN A 440 -16.51 20.71 3.50
CA GLN A 440 -17.53 21.76 3.60
C GLN A 440 -18.40 21.58 4.86
N VAL A 441 -18.85 20.34 5.14
CA VAL A 441 -19.57 20.02 6.37
C VAL A 441 -18.69 20.25 7.60
N TYR A 442 -17.43 19.83 7.56
CA TYR A 442 -16.47 20.00 8.64
C TYR A 442 -16.25 21.46 9.02
N ARG A 443 -16.16 22.36 8.03
CA ARG A 443 -15.85 23.78 8.23
C ARG A 443 -17.04 24.66 8.52
N GLU A 444 -18.18 24.42 7.89
CA GLU A 444 -19.26 25.41 7.81
C GLU A 444 -20.57 24.92 8.43
N ASN A 445 -20.68 23.68 8.88
CA ASN A 445 -21.92 23.21 9.47
C ASN A 445 -22.10 23.80 10.88
N THR A 446 -23.36 24.05 11.22
CA THR A 446 -23.78 24.54 12.56
C THR A 446 -23.37 23.56 13.66
N THR A 447 -22.88 24.05 14.78
CA THR A 447 -22.56 23.24 15.96
C THR A 447 -23.78 23.02 16.85
N PHE A 448 -23.72 22.04 17.74
CA PHE A 448 -24.75 21.85 18.78
C PHE A 448 -24.90 23.06 19.69
N ASP A 449 -23.80 23.75 20.00
CA ASP A 449 -23.79 24.96 20.82
C ASP A 449 -24.52 26.11 20.11
N ASP A 450 -24.36 26.29 18.80
CA ASP A 450 -25.03 27.32 18.00
C ASP A 450 -26.55 27.18 18.03
N ILE A 451 -27.04 25.94 18.05
CA ILE A 451 -28.49 25.66 18.08
C ILE A 451 -29.04 25.36 19.47
N GLN A 452 -28.20 25.46 20.52
CA GLN A 452 -28.58 25.26 21.93
C GLN A 452 -29.18 23.87 22.21
N ILE A 453 -28.68 22.83 21.54
CA ILE A 453 -29.06 21.44 21.76
C ILE A 453 -27.85 20.71 22.37
N ALA A 454 -28.07 19.81 23.32
CA ALA A 454 -27.02 19.00 23.90
C ALA A 454 -26.42 18.09 22.82
N ALA A 455 -25.07 18.05 22.72
CA ALA A 455 -24.37 17.14 21.85
C ALA A 455 -24.67 15.68 22.23
N TYR A 456 -24.60 14.79 21.24
CA TYR A 456 -24.70 13.34 21.49
C TYR A 456 -23.52 12.81 22.30
N GLU A 457 -23.80 11.91 23.24
CA GLU A 457 -22.76 11.17 23.93
C GLU A 457 -22.27 10.02 23.05
N ASP A 458 -20.94 9.88 22.90
CA ASP A 458 -20.34 8.75 22.22
C ASP A 458 -20.17 7.58 23.20
N TYR A 459 -21.07 6.62 23.14
CA TYR A 459 -21.02 5.41 23.99
C TYR A 459 -20.02 4.36 23.50
N GLY A 460 -19.15 4.69 22.53
CA GLY A 460 -18.21 3.77 21.92
C GLY A 460 -18.88 2.85 20.88
N LYS A 461 -18.08 2.25 20.02
CA LYS A 461 -18.60 1.25 19.05
C LYS A 461 -19.10 0.03 19.81
N CYS A 462 -20.39 -0.28 19.64
CA CYS A 462 -20.94 -1.60 19.94
C CYS A 462 -20.26 -2.70 19.11
#